data_71f29b2e5248460c89ff830f834818d2
#
_entry.id   71f29b2e5248460c89ff830f834818d2
#
_cell.length_a   1.000
_cell.length_b   1.000
_cell.length_c   1.000
_cell.angle_alpha   90.00
_cell.angle_beta   90.00
_cell.angle_gamma   90.00
#
_symmetry.space_group_name_H-M   'P 1'
#
loop_
_entity.id
_entity.type
_entity.pdbx_description
1 polymer ?
#
loop_
_entity_poly.entity_id
_entity_poly.type
_entity_poly.pdbx_seq_one_letter_code
_entity_poly.pdbx_strand_id
1 'polypeptide(L)'
;MANILILGAGAMGTAFSFPCSDKGHSVTIIGTHLENNFIDQINLTRVHPILECEVPKKVIFLKLEQLAEQINSKGKIDLIVVAVISKGIEWASTELGKALKNEIPILILTKGLAINDNNYEVLAHKMERLMKKNGIKETNISAAGGPCLAKGLANKIHTSVVFANTNITVAKQISKLVTTDYYHVFTSDDVVGVETCAAIKNIFSMAIGASQGLCHPST
;
A
#
# COMPACT_ATOMS: atom_id res chain seq x y z
N MET A 1 -19.31 6.26 -1.41
CA MET A 1 -18.25 6.32 -2.46
C MET A 1 -17.12 7.17 -1.92
N ALA A 2 -15.88 6.69 -1.92
CA ALA A 2 -14.70 7.39 -1.43
C ALA A 2 -13.73 7.68 -2.57
N ASN A 3 -12.87 8.70 -2.41
CA ASN A 3 -11.80 9.04 -3.32
C ASN A 3 -10.48 8.50 -2.74
N ILE A 4 -9.88 7.52 -3.40
CA ILE A 4 -8.65 6.83 -2.95
C ILE A 4 -7.52 7.19 -3.90
N LEU A 5 -6.43 7.70 -3.34
CA LEU A 5 -5.21 7.99 -4.07
C LEU A 5 -4.14 6.95 -3.71
N ILE A 6 -3.56 6.31 -4.70
CA ILE A 6 -2.49 5.32 -4.52
C ILE A 6 -1.20 5.91 -5.07
N LEU A 7 -0.16 6.03 -4.25
CA LEU A 7 1.17 6.47 -4.64
C LEU A 7 2.08 5.26 -4.89
N GLY A 8 2.44 5.06 -6.15
CA GLY A 8 3.16 3.92 -6.67
C GLY A 8 2.30 3.05 -7.58
N ALA A 9 2.66 2.99 -8.86
CA ALA A 9 1.94 2.27 -9.92
C ALA A 9 2.48 0.84 -10.13
N GLY A 10 3.35 0.35 -9.24
CA GLY A 10 3.86 -1.00 -9.29
C GLY A 10 2.78 -2.06 -9.08
N ALA A 11 3.15 -3.33 -9.17
CA ALA A 11 2.21 -4.46 -9.12
C ALA A 11 1.27 -4.42 -7.91
N MET A 12 1.77 -4.13 -6.70
CA MET A 12 0.92 -4.13 -5.50
C MET A 12 -0.02 -2.91 -5.46
N GLY A 13 0.46 -1.70 -5.83
CA GLY A 13 -0.38 -0.50 -5.88
C GLY A 13 -1.51 -0.65 -6.89
N THR A 14 -1.20 -1.18 -8.08
CA THR A 14 -2.21 -1.47 -9.10
C THR A 14 -3.16 -2.57 -8.65
N ALA A 15 -2.67 -3.68 -8.06
CA ALA A 15 -3.54 -4.76 -7.57
C ALA A 15 -4.49 -4.28 -6.46
N PHE A 16 -4.06 -3.37 -5.60
CA PHE A 16 -4.90 -2.82 -4.54
C PHE A 16 -6.06 -1.96 -5.08
N SER A 17 -5.94 -1.45 -6.31
CA SER A 17 -7.03 -0.72 -6.96
C SER A 17 -8.25 -1.60 -7.29
N PHE A 18 -8.07 -2.94 -7.39
CA PHE A 18 -9.18 -3.86 -7.71
C PHE A 18 -10.24 -3.91 -6.61
N PRO A 19 -9.92 -4.27 -5.34
CA PRO A 19 -10.94 -4.25 -4.28
C PRO A 19 -11.52 -2.85 -4.06
N CYS A 20 -10.73 -1.78 -4.20
CA CYS A 20 -11.25 -0.42 -4.12
C CYS A 20 -12.28 -0.12 -5.22
N SER A 21 -11.97 -0.50 -6.46
CA SER A 21 -12.87 -0.31 -7.61
C SER A 21 -14.13 -1.17 -7.52
N ASP A 22 -14.00 -2.43 -7.07
CA ASP A 22 -15.14 -3.34 -6.87
C ASP A 22 -16.11 -2.84 -5.80
N LYS A 23 -15.62 -2.09 -4.82
CA LYS A 23 -16.45 -1.38 -3.81
C LYS A 23 -17.07 -0.10 -4.35
N GLY A 24 -16.83 0.26 -5.62
CA GLY A 24 -17.39 1.44 -6.27
C GLY A 24 -16.71 2.75 -5.90
N HIS A 25 -15.47 2.72 -5.41
CA HIS A 25 -14.70 3.93 -5.11
C HIS A 25 -14.06 4.53 -6.36
N SER A 26 -13.79 5.85 -6.31
CA SER A 26 -12.93 6.53 -7.27
C SER A 26 -11.48 6.26 -6.90
N VAL A 27 -10.69 5.72 -7.82
CA VAL A 27 -9.29 5.38 -7.57
C VAL A 27 -8.40 6.09 -8.57
N THR A 28 -7.44 6.85 -8.04
CA THR A 28 -6.37 7.47 -8.81
C THR A 28 -5.03 6.90 -8.37
N ILE A 29 -4.25 6.40 -9.30
CA ILE A 29 -2.89 5.90 -9.07
C ILE A 29 -1.91 6.95 -9.60
N ILE A 30 -1.02 7.41 -8.73
CA ILE A 30 0.08 8.31 -9.08
C ILE A 30 1.35 7.49 -9.17
N GLY A 31 1.98 7.48 -10.36
CA GLY A 31 3.28 6.86 -10.55
C GLY A 31 4.38 7.59 -9.77
N THR A 32 5.46 6.87 -9.46
CA THR A 32 6.69 7.48 -8.97
C THR A 32 7.45 8.14 -10.13
N HIS A 33 8.47 8.93 -9.81
CA HIS A 33 9.36 9.54 -10.82
C HIS A 33 10.06 8.51 -11.75
N LEU A 34 10.07 7.23 -11.38
CA LEU A 34 10.65 6.13 -12.17
C LEU A 34 9.62 5.46 -13.08
N GLU A 35 8.34 5.79 -12.97
CA GLU A 35 7.26 5.06 -13.61
C GLU A 35 6.58 5.83 -14.76
N ASN A 36 7.15 6.96 -15.23
CA ASN A 36 6.51 7.79 -16.26
C ASN A 36 6.20 7.01 -17.55
N ASN A 37 7.16 6.24 -18.07
CA ASN A 37 6.96 5.43 -19.27
C ASN A 37 5.91 4.31 -19.03
N PHE A 38 5.89 3.75 -17.84
CA PHE A 38 4.89 2.77 -17.44
C PHE A 38 3.48 3.39 -17.40
N ILE A 39 3.35 4.60 -16.84
CA ILE A 39 2.07 5.34 -16.83
C ILE A 39 1.57 5.60 -18.25
N ASP A 40 2.44 6.02 -19.15
CA ASP A 40 2.07 6.23 -20.56
C ASP A 40 1.59 4.92 -21.21
N GLN A 41 2.31 3.82 -20.98
CA GLN A 41 1.96 2.50 -21.50
C GLN A 41 0.61 1.98 -20.95
N ILE A 42 0.40 2.03 -19.64
CA ILE A 42 -0.82 1.50 -19.03
C ILE A 42 -2.06 2.33 -19.38
N ASN A 43 -1.89 3.62 -19.63
CA ASN A 43 -2.97 4.48 -20.12
C ASN A 43 -3.41 4.10 -21.56
N LEU A 44 -2.47 3.62 -22.39
CA LEU A 44 -2.76 3.15 -23.73
C LEU A 44 -3.35 1.74 -23.76
N THR A 45 -2.71 0.81 -23.06
CA THR A 45 -3.01 -0.63 -23.17
C THR A 45 -4.03 -1.13 -22.18
N ARG A 46 -4.17 -0.46 -21.04
CA ARG A 46 -4.94 -0.89 -19.87
C ARG A 46 -4.51 -2.24 -19.29
N VAL A 47 -3.38 -2.79 -19.72
CA VAL A 47 -2.82 -4.06 -19.25
C VAL A 47 -1.58 -3.81 -18.41
N HIS A 48 -1.57 -4.34 -17.19
CA HIS A 48 -0.39 -4.26 -16.32
C HIS A 48 0.57 -5.43 -16.63
N PRO A 49 1.82 -5.17 -17.05
CA PRO A 49 2.71 -6.22 -17.56
C PRO A 49 3.07 -7.31 -16.53
N ILE A 50 3.20 -6.95 -15.25
CA ILE A 50 3.54 -7.92 -14.18
C ILE A 50 2.30 -8.68 -13.70
N LEU A 51 1.14 -8.01 -13.64
CA LEU A 51 -0.12 -8.65 -13.23
C LEU A 51 -0.72 -9.49 -14.37
N GLU A 52 -0.34 -9.20 -15.62
CA GLU A 52 -0.82 -9.87 -16.84
C GLU A 52 -2.35 -9.83 -16.97
N CYS A 53 -2.96 -8.74 -16.51
CA CYS A 53 -4.40 -8.54 -16.55
C CYS A 53 -4.77 -7.09 -16.88
N GLU A 54 -6.00 -6.89 -17.36
CA GLU A 54 -6.56 -5.57 -17.52
C GLU A 54 -6.86 -4.92 -16.18
N VAL A 55 -6.48 -3.65 -16.04
CA VAL A 55 -6.81 -2.86 -14.85
C VAL A 55 -8.27 -2.38 -14.91
N PRO A 56 -8.94 -2.19 -13.76
CA PRO A 56 -10.33 -1.74 -13.75
C PRO A 56 -10.50 -0.43 -14.53
N LYS A 57 -11.50 -0.37 -15.43
CA LYS A 57 -11.68 0.73 -16.41
C LYS A 57 -11.76 2.12 -15.79
N LYS A 58 -12.29 2.23 -14.56
CA LYS A 58 -12.47 3.51 -13.85
C LYS A 58 -11.22 3.98 -13.09
N VAL A 59 -10.18 3.17 -13.01
CA VAL A 59 -8.92 3.55 -12.35
C VAL A 59 -8.16 4.52 -13.27
N ILE A 60 -7.78 5.66 -12.71
CA ILE A 60 -7.04 6.72 -13.40
C ILE A 60 -5.56 6.58 -13.06
N PHE A 61 -4.69 6.64 -14.06
CA PHE A 61 -3.24 6.64 -13.88
C PHE A 61 -2.66 7.99 -14.27
N LEU A 62 -1.92 8.60 -13.36
CA LEU A 62 -1.33 9.93 -13.50
C LEU A 62 0.15 9.89 -13.16
N LYS A 63 0.90 10.86 -13.69
CA LYS A 63 2.31 11.06 -13.38
C LYS A 63 2.48 11.82 -12.06
N LEU A 64 3.70 11.76 -11.50
CA LEU A 64 4.03 12.37 -10.21
C LEU A 64 3.72 13.86 -10.15
N GLU A 65 3.96 14.58 -11.25
CA GLU A 65 3.75 16.04 -11.33
C GLU A 65 2.31 16.46 -10.99
N GLN A 66 1.36 15.52 -11.13
CA GLN A 66 -0.06 15.76 -10.84
C GLN A 66 -0.45 15.48 -9.39
N LEU A 67 0.49 14.97 -8.55
CA LEU A 67 0.22 14.56 -7.16
C LEU A 67 -0.37 15.72 -6.33
N ALA A 68 0.28 16.88 -6.35
CA ALA A 68 -0.15 18.03 -5.55
C ALA A 68 -1.50 18.57 -6.00
N GLU A 69 -1.77 18.58 -7.30
CA GLU A 69 -3.07 18.96 -7.85
C GLU A 69 -4.17 18.00 -7.41
N GLN A 70 -3.93 16.69 -7.51
CA GLN A 70 -4.91 15.67 -7.11
C GLN A 70 -5.25 15.74 -5.62
N ILE A 71 -4.26 15.92 -4.74
CA ILE A 71 -4.47 16.05 -3.29
C ILE A 71 -5.25 17.32 -2.95
N ASN A 72 -5.00 18.43 -3.65
CA ASN A 72 -5.59 19.74 -3.36
C ASN A 72 -6.77 20.09 -4.26
N SER A 73 -7.22 19.19 -5.14
CA SER A 73 -8.39 19.39 -5.99
C SER A 73 -9.68 19.52 -5.16
N LYS A 74 -10.79 19.98 -5.79
CA LYS A 74 -12.08 20.16 -5.11
C LYS A 74 -12.69 18.86 -4.56
N GLY A 75 -12.24 17.69 -5.02
CA GLY A 75 -12.63 16.39 -4.49
C GLY A 75 -11.75 16.02 -3.29
N LYS A 76 -12.35 15.91 -2.09
CA LYS A 76 -11.63 15.47 -0.90
C LYS A 76 -11.09 14.05 -1.10
N ILE A 77 -9.79 13.86 -0.89
CA ILE A 77 -9.19 12.52 -0.78
C ILE A 77 -9.53 11.94 0.60
N ASP A 78 -10.09 10.75 0.62
CA ASP A 78 -10.52 10.07 1.84
C ASP A 78 -9.44 9.10 2.36
N LEU A 79 -8.57 8.59 1.47
CA LEU A 79 -7.48 7.68 1.80
C LEU A 79 -6.32 7.85 0.83
N ILE A 80 -5.11 7.95 1.35
CA ILE A 80 -3.88 7.81 0.59
C ILE A 80 -3.27 6.43 0.86
N VAL A 81 -2.90 5.72 -0.19
CA VAL A 81 -2.24 4.41 -0.10
C VAL A 81 -0.82 4.53 -0.63
N VAL A 82 0.16 4.16 0.19
CA VAL A 82 1.58 4.17 -0.21
C VAL A 82 2.01 2.76 -0.59
N ALA A 83 2.34 2.58 -1.86
CA ALA A 83 2.65 1.28 -2.46
C ALA A 83 4.02 1.28 -3.17
N VAL A 84 5.00 1.90 -2.54
CA VAL A 84 6.40 1.96 -3.00
C VAL A 84 7.25 0.86 -2.33
N ILE A 85 8.46 0.63 -2.81
CA ILE A 85 9.42 -0.25 -2.12
C ILE A 85 9.89 0.40 -0.81
N SER A 86 10.45 -0.38 0.13
CA SER A 86 10.87 0.11 1.45
C SER A 86 11.87 1.28 1.39
N LYS A 87 12.78 1.27 0.41
CA LYS A 87 13.70 2.41 0.14
C LYS A 87 12.99 3.66 -0.35
N GLY A 88 11.78 3.53 -0.91
CA GLY A 88 10.98 4.65 -1.41
C GLY A 88 10.14 5.36 -0.33
N ILE A 89 10.07 4.86 0.91
CA ILE A 89 9.28 5.46 1.98
C ILE A 89 9.73 6.89 2.30
N GLU A 90 11.03 7.14 2.32
CA GLU A 90 11.58 8.47 2.58
C GLU A 90 11.19 9.47 1.48
N TRP A 91 11.33 9.04 0.23
CA TRP A 91 10.87 9.81 -0.93
C TRP A 91 9.35 10.08 -0.86
N ALA A 92 8.54 9.06 -0.62
CA ALA A 92 7.09 9.19 -0.51
C ALA A 92 6.67 10.14 0.62
N SER A 93 7.35 10.06 1.78
CA SER A 93 7.13 10.98 2.91
C SER A 93 7.43 12.43 2.53
N THR A 94 8.47 12.65 1.73
CA THR A 94 8.85 13.98 1.26
C THR A 94 7.83 14.54 0.26
N GLU A 95 7.42 13.74 -0.73
CA GLU A 95 6.45 14.19 -1.74
C GLU A 95 5.07 14.44 -1.13
N LEU A 96 4.60 13.55 -0.24
CA LEU A 96 3.35 13.77 0.48
C LEU A 96 3.45 14.96 1.44
N GLY A 97 4.59 15.14 2.13
CA GLY A 97 4.81 16.29 3.01
C GLY A 97 4.74 17.64 2.29
N LYS A 98 5.17 17.71 1.02
CA LYS A 98 5.04 18.91 0.18
C LYS A 98 3.59 19.14 -0.30
N ALA A 99 2.86 18.08 -0.54
CA ALA A 99 1.53 18.15 -1.16
C ALA A 99 0.38 18.30 -0.15
N LEU A 100 0.51 17.72 1.05
CA LEU A 100 -0.54 17.68 2.06
C LEU A 100 -0.68 19.03 2.78
N LYS A 101 -1.90 19.52 2.84
CA LYS A 101 -2.29 20.70 3.63
C LYS A 101 -3.16 20.36 4.84
N ASN A 102 -3.78 19.20 4.82
CA ASN A 102 -4.68 18.70 5.85
C ASN A 102 -4.34 17.24 6.17
N GLU A 103 -4.79 16.78 7.32
CA GLU A 103 -4.69 15.37 7.70
C GLU A 103 -5.56 14.52 6.78
N ILE A 104 -4.95 13.51 6.16
CA ILE A 104 -5.62 12.47 5.38
C ILE A 104 -5.09 11.13 5.88
N PRO A 105 -5.94 10.13 6.16
CA PRO A 105 -5.49 8.79 6.52
C PRO A 105 -4.56 8.20 5.45
N ILE A 106 -3.46 7.60 5.89
CA ILE A 106 -2.48 6.95 5.02
C ILE A 106 -2.41 5.48 5.35
N LEU A 107 -2.46 4.62 4.34
CA LEU A 107 -2.23 3.18 4.46
C LEU A 107 -0.94 2.81 3.73
N ILE A 108 0.02 2.20 4.44
CA ILE A 108 1.25 1.68 3.85
C ILE A 108 1.07 0.20 3.49
N LEU A 109 1.27 -0.16 2.22
CA LEU A 109 1.31 -1.55 1.74
C LEU A 109 2.73 -2.11 1.71
N THR A 110 3.72 -1.23 1.82
CA THR A 110 5.15 -1.55 1.81
C THR A 110 5.51 -2.40 3.01
N LYS A 111 6.29 -3.46 2.78
CA LYS A 111 6.78 -4.36 3.83
C LYS A 111 8.27 -4.16 4.05
N GLY A 112 8.70 -4.23 5.30
CA GLY A 112 10.11 -4.11 5.66
C GLY A 112 10.30 -3.41 6.99
N LEU A 113 11.56 -3.33 7.38
CA LEU A 113 12.03 -2.59 8.55
C LEU A 113 13.06 -1.56 8.11
N ALA A 114 13.16 -0.49 8.86
CA ALA A 114 14.19 0.53 8.73
C ALA A 114 15.15 0.47 9.93
N ILE A 115 16.24 1.22 9.84
CA ILE A 115 17.15 1.46 10.96
C ILE A 115 17.16 2.96 11.20
N ASN A 116 16.98 3.35 12.46
CA ASN A 116 17.10 4.69 12.94
C ASN A 116 17.92 4.70 14.24
N ASP A 117 19.04 5.42 14.28
CA ASP A 117 19.92 5.51 15.44
C ASP A 117 20.30 4.13 16.03
N ASN A 118 20.70 3.20 15.15
CA ASN A 118 21.05 1.80 15.46
C ASN A 118 19.90 0.93 16.04
N ASN A 119 18.66 1.43 15.99
CA ASN A 119 17.48 0.66 16.40
C ASN A 119 16.61 0.31 15.20
N TYR A 120 15.93 -0.82 15.26
CA TYR A 120 14.91 -1.17 14.27
C TYR A 120 13.71 -0.24 14.40
N GLU A 121 13.22 0.24 13.26
CA GLU A 121 12.05 1.10 13.15
C GLU A 121 11.08 0.51 12.11
N VAL A 122 9.81 0.39 12.46
CA VAL A 122 8.77 0.00 11.51
C VAL A 122 8.49 1.15 10.53
N LEU A 123 8.05 0.83 9.30
CA LEU A 123 7.93 1.82 8.23
C LEU A 123 6.87 2.89 8.51
N ALA A 124 5.80 2.53 9.23
CA ALA A 124 4.79 3.50 9.67
C ALA A 124 5.38 4.57 10.58
N HIS A 125 6.19 4.19 11.57
CA HIS A 125 6.87 5.15 12.46
C HIS A 125 7.92 5.96 11.70
N LYS A 126 8.68 5.33 10.79
CA LYS A 126 9.62 6.05 9.92
C LYS A 126 8.89 7.13 9.12
N MET A 127 7.79 6.78 8.48
CA MET A 127 7.02 7.72 7.68
C MET A 127 6.45 8.85 8.54
N GLU A 128 5.88 8.54 9.70
CA GLU A 128 5.37 9.52 10.65
C GLU A 128 6.47 10.51 11.07
N ARG A 129 7.63 10.03 11.48
CA ARG A 129 8.78 10.82 11.88
C ARG A 129 9.25 11.76 10.74
N LEU A 130 9.33 11.25 9.52
CA LEU A 130 9.75 12.03 8.35
C LEU A 130 8.70 13.09 7.96
N MET A 131 7.42 12.77 8.02
CA MET A 131 6.36 13.73 7.74
C MET A 131 6.31 14.84 8.78
N LYS A 132 6.47 14.52 10.07
CA LYS A 132 6.58 15.52 11.14
C LYS A 132 7.79 16.44 10.93
N LYS A 133 8.94 15.88 10.51
CA LYS A 133 10.13 16.66 10.15
C LYS A 133 9.87 17.62 8.98
N ASN A 134 8.99 17.23 8.05
CA ASN A 134 8.55 18.06 6.92
C ASN A 134 7.39 19.02 7.26
N GLY A 135 7.06 19.20 8.54
CA GLY A 135 6.08 20.19 9.02
C GLY A 135 4.65 19.71 9.12
N ILE A 136 4.35 18.43 8.83
CA ILE A 136 3.01 17.85 9.04
C ILE A 136 2.84 17.56 10.53
N LYS A 137 1.95 18.29 11.18
CA LYS A 137 1.75 18.20 12.64
C LYS A 137 1.06 16.91 13.07
N GLU A 138 0.04 16.53 12.33
CA GLU A 138 -0.78 15.35 12.62
C GLU A 138 -0.68 14.35 11.48
N THR A 139 -0.46 13.10 11.82
CA THR A 139 -0.33 12.00 10.88
C THR A 139 -1.20 10.85 11.33
N ASN A 140 -1.87 10.22 10.39
CA ASN A 140 -2.74 9.08 10.66
C ASN A 140 -2.33 7.93 9.75
N ILE A 141 -1.27 7.22 10.17
CA ILE A 141 -0.60 6.22 9.34
C ILE A 141 -0.97 4.82 9.83
N SER A 142 -1.51 4.04 8.91
CA SER A 142 -1.82 2.62 9.07
C SER A 142 -0.86 1.76 8.26
N ALA A 143 -0.59 0.55 8.73
CA ALA A 143 0.22 -0.43 8.03
C ALA A 143 -0.61 -1.65 7.63
N ALA A 144 -0.28 -2.27 6.49
CA ALA A 144 -0.88 -3.51 6.01
C ALA A 144 0.09 -4.68 6.15
N GLY A 145 -0.30 -5.71 6.90
CA GLY A 145 0.41 -6.98 7.01
C GLY A 145 -0.40 -8.14 6.41
N GLY A 146 0.27 -9.28 6.16
CA GLY A 146 -0.39 -10.50 5.71
C GLY A 146 0.09 -11.05 4.37
N PRO A 147 -0.35 -12.29 4.02
CA PRO A 147 0.11 -13.04 2.85
C PRO A 147 -0.67 -12.64 1.58
N CYS A 148 -0.58 -11.39 1.17
CA CYS A 148 -1.20 -10.90 -0.06
C CYS A 148 -0.16 -10.78 -1.17
N LEU A 149 -0.39 -11.50 -2.27
CA LEU A 149 0.39 -11.41 -3.50
C LEU A 149 -0.37 -10.56 -4.52
N ALA A 150 0.33 -9.65 -5.20
CA ALA A 150 -0.28 -8.70 -6.13
C ALA A 150 -1.07 -9.41 -7.26
N LYS A 151 -0.48 -10.42 -7.90
CA LYS A 151 -1.15 -11.20 -8.97
C LYS A 151 -2.37 -11.95 -8.44
N GLY A 152 -2.31 -12.50 -7.21
CA GLY A 152 -3.44 -13.15 -6.56
C GLY A 152 -4.59 -12.17 -6.28
N LEU A 153 -4.28 -10.98 -5.76
CA LEU A 153 -5.28 -9.95 -5.47
C LEU A 153 -5.96 -9.44 -6.75
N ALA A 154 -5.19 -9.18 -7.82
CA ALA A 154 -5.73 -8.76 -9.11
C ALA A 154 -6.65 -9.82 -9.74
N ASN A 155 -6.34 -11.11 -9.53
CA ASN A 155 -7.16 -12.25 -9.96
C ASN A 155 -8.28 -12.62 -8.96
N LYS A 156 -8.53 -11.78 -7.95
CA LYS A 156 -9.57 -11.96 -6.94
C LYS A 156 -9.45 -13.29 -6.15
N ILE A 157 -8.22 -13.78 -5.99
CA ILE A 157 -7.94 -14.93 -5.14
C ILE A 157 -8.15 -14.52 -3.68
N HIS A 158 -8.91 -15.32 -2.94
CA HIS A 158 -9.19 -15.07 -1.54
C HIS A 158 -7.92 -14.91 -0.74
N THR A 159 -7.80 -13.78 -0.05
CA THR A 159 -6.65 -13.46 0.79
C THR A 159 -7.09 -12.70 2.04
N SER A 160 -6.37 -12.91 3.12
CA SER A 160 -6.59 -12.23 4.40
C SER A 160 -5.41 -11.37 4.75
N VAL A 161 -5.66 -10.14 5.18
CA VAL A 161 -4.66 -9.18 5.63
C VAL A 161 -5.08 -8.52 6.94
N VAL A 162 -4.13 -7.90 7.62
CA VAL A 162 -4.38 -7.11 8.83
C VAL A 162 -3.99 -5.67 8.54
N PHE A 163 -4.90 -4.73 8.80
CA PHE A 163 -4.57 -3.31 8.85
C PHE A 163 -4.38 -2.89 10.29
N ALA A 164 -3.23 -2.29 10.58
CA ALA A 164 -2.89 -1.85 11.93
C ALA A 164 -2.78 -0.32 11.99
N ASN A 165 -3.34 0.25 13.05
CA ASN A 165 -3.22 1.66 13.39
C ASN A 165 -3.35 1.80 14.90
N THR A 166 -2.55 2.61 15.55
CA THR A 166 -2.64 2.87 16.99
C THR A 166 -4.04 3.35 17.41
N ASN A 167 -4.77 4.02 16.51
CA ASN A 167 -6.20 4.26 16.65
C ASN A 167 -6.98 3.19 15.87
N ILE A 168 -7.44 2.15 16.56
CA ILE A 168 -8.20 1.03 15.98
C ILE A 168 -9.43 1.48 15.17
N THR A 169 -10.02 2.64 15.49
CA THR A 169 -11.15 3.18 14.75
C THR A 169 -10.77 3.53 13.33
N VAL A 170 -9.58 4.08 13.11
CA VAL A 170 -9.06 4.38 11.78
C VAL A 170 -8.81 3.10 10.98
N ALA A 171 -8.15 2.11 11.58
CA ALA A 171 -7.96 0.80 10.94
C ALA A 171 -9.30 0.20 10.48
N LYS A 172 -10.33 0.26 11.34
CA LYS A 172 -11.70 -0.20 11.01
C LYS A 172 -12.36 0.62 9.90
N GLN A 173 -12.15 1.94 9.87
CA GLN A 173 -12.67 2.79 8.78
C GLN A 173 -12.04 2.42 7.45
N ILE A 174 -10.70 2.30 7.39
CA ILE A 174 -9.99 1.91 6.17
C ILE A 174 -10.40 0.50 5.71
N SER A 175 -10.50 -0.46 6.64
CA SER A 175 -10.90 -1.83 6.31
C SER A 175 -12.26 -1.90 5.62
N LYS A 176 -13.25 -1.11 6.08
CA LYS A 176 -14.59 -1.05 5.47
C LYS A 176 -14.57 -0.53 4.04
N LEU A 177 -13.62 0.31 3.68
CA LEU A 177 -13.51 0.84 2.31
C LEU A 177 -13.08 -0.26 1.32
N VAL A 178 -12.30 -1.26 1.75
CA VAL A 178 -11.63 -2.15 0.81
C VAL A 178 -11.96 -3.64 0.98
N THR A 179 -12.65 -4.02 2.05
CA THR A 179 -13.08 -5.43 2.26
C THR A 179 -14.09 -5.83 1.20
N THR A 180 -13.80 -6.94 0.52
CA THR A 180 -14.65 -7.59 -0.51
C THR A 180 -14.83 -9.06 -0.16
N ASP A 181 -15.53 -9.81 -1.03
CA ASP A 181 -15.72 -11.24 -0.86
C ASP A 181 -14.43 -12.05 -0.97
N TYR A 182 -13.39 -11.47 -1.60
CA TYR A 182 -12.07 -12.10 -1.79
C TYR A 182 -10.92 -11.41 -1.03
N TYR A 183 -11.10 -10.16 -0.57
CA TYR A 183 -10.09 -9.40 0.18
C TYR A 183 -10.60 -9.17 1.60
N HIS A 184 -10.20 -10.05 2.52
CA HIS A 184 -10.65 -10.04 3.91
C HIS A 184 -9.68 -9.24 4.77
N VAL A 185 -10.16 -8.15 5.38
CA VAL A 185 -9.33 -7.25 6.18
C VAL A 185 -9.69 -7.35 7.65
N PHE A 186 -8.76 -7.85 8.44
CA PHE A 186 -8.78 -7.77 9.91
C PHE A 186 -8.13 -6.48 10.38
N THR A 187 -8.35 -6.10 11.63
CA THR A 187 -7.79 -4.85 12.17
C THR A 187 -7.07 -5.11 13.50
N SER A 188 -5.99 -4.37 13.74
CA SER A 188 -5.20 -4.41 14.98
C SER A 188 -4.80 -2.99 15.39
N ASP A 189 -4.56 -2.78 16.67
CA ASP A 189 -3.90 -1.58 17.22
C ASP A 189 -2.38 -1.75 17.38
N ASP A 190 -1.88 -2.98 17.22
CA ASP A 190 -0.45 -3.30 17.27
C ASP A 190 0.23 -3.10 15.89
N VAL A 191 0.59 -1.87 15.58
CA VAL A 191 1.32 -1.52 14.34
C VAL A 191 2.69 -2.19 14.29
N VAL A 192 3.40 -2.22 15.42
CA VAL A 192 4.76 -2.77 15.49
C VAL A 192 4.75 -4.27 15.24
N GLY A 193 3.86 -5.01 15.89
CA GLY A 193 3.73 -6.46 15.71
C GLY A 193 3.35 -6.82 14.28
N VAL A 194 2.35 -6.11 13.69
CA VAL A 194 1.89 -6.39 12.32
C VAL A 194 2.99 -6.13 11.28
N GLU A 195 3.71 -5.02 11.36
CA GLU A 195 4.79 -4.73 10.40
C GLU A 195 6.00 -5.64 10.60
N THR A 196 6.37 -5.95 11.85
CA THR A 196 7.47 -6.87 12.15
C THR A 196 7.17 -8.26 11.61
N CYS A 197 5.98 -8.81 11.88
CA CYS A 197 5.55 -10.10 11.34
C CYS A 197 5.53 -10.09 9.80
N ALA A 198 5.07 -9.01 9.18
CA ALA A 198 5.06 -8.87 7.73
C ALA A 198 6.47 -8.85 7.12
N ALA A 199 7.45 -8.25 7.82
CA ALA A 199 8.84 -8.18 7.38
C ALA A 199 9.55 -9.54 7.46
N ILE A 200 9.35 -10.29 8.56
CA ILE A 200 10.07 -11.56 8.84
C ILE A 200 9.38 -12.81 8.29
N LYS A 201 8.16 -12.72 7.78
CA LYS A 201 7.36 -13.87 7.34
C LYS A 201 8.08 -14.84 6.40
N ASN A 202 8.98 -14.33 5.56
CA ASN A 202 9.71 -15.16 4.58
C ASN A 202 10.69 -16.12 5.26
N ILE A 203 11.17 -15.83 6.47
CA ILE A 203 12.03 -16.73 7.27
C ILE A 203 11.22 -17.98 7.63
N PHE A 204 9.97 -17.82 8.07
CA PHE A 204 9.08 -18.94 8.37
C PHE A 204 8.73 -19.76 7.13
N SER A 205 8.43 -19.09 6.01
CA SER A 205 8.15 -19.77 4.74
C SER A 205 9.35 -20.60 4.26
N MET A 206 10.57 -20.10 4.44
CA MET A 206 11.80 -20.81 4.11
C MET A 206 12.00 -22.03 5.02
N ALA A 207 11.78 -21.90 6.32
CA ALA A 207 11.89 -23.00 7.28
C ALA A 207 10.87 -24.11 6.98
N ILE A 208 9.62 -23.76 6.64
CA ILE A 208 8.58 -24.72 6.25
C ILE A 208 8.98 -25.44 4.95
N GLY A 209 9.43 -24.70 3.94
CA GLY A 209 9.87 -25.29 2.66
C GLY A 209 11.06 -26.24 2.83
N ALA A 210 12.05 -25.87 3.67
CA ALA A 210 13.18 -26.74 3.99
C ALA A 210 12.73 -28.03 4.72
N SER A 211 11.83 -27.91 5.69
CA SER A 211 11.26 -29.06 6.41
C SER A 211 10.53 -30.02 5.45
N GLN A 212 9.72 -29.49 4.55
CA GLN A 212 9.02 -30.29 3.55
C GLN A 212 9.99 -31.01 2.60
N GLY A 213 11.03 -30.30 2.14
CA GLY A 213 12.05 -30.88 1.27
C GLY A 213 12.87 -32.01 1.94
N LEU A 214 13.10 -31.91 3.26
CA LEU A 214 13.76 -32.95 4.03
C LEU A 214 12.88 -34.18 4.31
N CYS A 215 11.56 -33.96 4.42
CA CYS A 215 10.59 -35.02 4.68
C CYS A 215 10.17 -35.79 3.42
N HIS A 216 10.42 -35.27 2.25
CA HIS A 216 10.21 -35.95 0.97
C HIS A 216 11.57 -36.32 0.38
N PRO A 217 12.13 -37.52 0.67
CA PRO A 217 13.32 -37.99 -0.04
C PRO A 217 12.95 -38.03 -1.52
N SER A 218 13.75 -37.36 -2.34
CA SER A 218 13.66 -37.42 -3.79
C SER A 218 13.67 -38.87 -4.23
N THR A 219 12.58 -39.33 -4.80
CA THR A 219 12.52 -40.58 -5.57
C THR A 219 13.41 -40.47 -6.80
#